data_25ff710af598d6ab006ae329be4bc80b
#
_entry.id   25ff710af598d6ab006ae329be4bc80b
#
_cell.length_a   1.000
_cell.length_b   1.000
_cell.length_c   1.000
_cell.angle_alpha   90.00
_cell.angle_beta   90.00
_cell.angle_gamma   90.00
#
_symmetry.space_group_name_H-M   'P 1'
#
loop_
_entity.id
_entity.type
_entity.pdbx_description
1 polymer ?
#
loop_
_entity_poly.entity_id
_entity_poly.type
_entity_poly.pdbx_seq_one_letter_code
_entity_poly.pdbx_strand_id
1 'polypeptide(L)'
;MPLDALDQKTLTSLPRLSEVYDAYGVQVNALSVNEIFALYERTGFLYPEKAARLLPHLGQVRENWRRMLQGGDSLLYVLTAGDRKKGLASIAVWRTTHYGWTSQHLVSENNPVASRAVMLAGTAASILKGADESHQNWFRPENRFPSRVFGSMVQTIGQSHSSVQRHLYFALPRNAALPSGGRVRSVPYDPSYEEALSLIASVARGSIYLAAEQLATDPELTEVDQLYREVGLRRTRQVWLAFKENKEDPVGAVIAYRGPLGLNFSYIENRCDLLLRPTLPESDAVDVVASLLRACSSAYEDFELDTIPVIAEEIAAPALVKLGAEFLRHYCQGTWLQEGQLRFYRHVDTFYARLLARMEKHALQPSLIGQEH
;
A
#
# COMPACT_ATOMS: atom_id res chain seq x y z
N MET A 1 28.69 -13.81 -6.58
CA MET A 1 29.16 -12.75 -5.67
C MET A 1 28.35 -12.92 -4.38
N PRO A 2 28.94 -12.95 -3.20
CA PRO A 2 28.16 -12.99 -1.97
C PRO A 2 27.32 -11.71 -1.90
N LEU A 3 26.03 -11.88 -1.62
CA LEU A 3 25.04 -10.79 -1.53
C LEU A 3 25.36 -9.73 -0.44
N ASP A 4 26.35 -10.01 0.40
CA ASP A 4 26.73 -9.18 1.54
C ASP A 4 27.58 -7.95 1.18
N ALA A 5 27.95 -7.77 -0.11
CA ALA A 5 28.90 -6.75 -0.55
C ALA A 5 28.27 -5.63 -1.41
N LEU A 6 26.95 -5.58 -1.56
CA LEU A 6 26.30 -4.50 -2.32
C LEU A 6 26.18 -3.25 -1.45
N ASP A 7 27.23 -2.44 -1.44
CA ASP A 7 27.19 -1.08 -0.93
C ASP A 7 26.56 -0.12 -1.97
N GLN A 8 26.31 1.12 -1.56
CA GLN A 8 25.75 2.14 -2.46
C GLN A 8 26.59 2.33 -3.74
N LYS A 9 27.90 2.19 -3.64
CA LYS A 9 28.82 2.36 -4.77
C LYS A 9 28.67 1.20 -5.78
N THR A 10 28.47 -0.02 -5.29
CA THR A 10 28.22 -1.21 -6.10
C THR A 10 26.85 -1.14 -6.79
N LEU A 11 25.80 -0.70 -6.07
CA LEU A 11 24.46 -0.52 -6.66
C LEU A 11 24.47 0.55 -7.77
N THR A 12 25.14 1.67 -7.56
CA THR A 12 25.24 2.73 -8.57
C THR A 12 26.17 2.38 -9.74
N SER A 13 26.97 1.33 -9.63
CA SER A 13 27.80 0.82 -10.73
C SER A 13 27.10 -0.18 -11.65
N LEU A 14 25.90 -0.65 -11.30
CA LEU A 14 25.11 -1.54 -12.13
C LEU A 14 24.39 -0.73 -13.21
N PRO A 15 24.75 -0.87 -14.51
CA PRO A 15 24.25 0.03 -15.55
C PRO A 15 22.80 -0.28 -15.96
N ARG A 16 22.24 -1.45 -15.59
CA ARG A 16 20.90 -1.88 -16.02
C ARG A 16 20.14 -2.59 -14.88
N LEU A 17 18.82 -2.37 -14.83
CA LEU A 17 17.94 -3.08 -13.89
C LEU A 17 18.00 -4.60 -14.03
N SER A 18 18.16 -5.12 -15.27
CA SER A 18 18.31 -6.56 -15.54
C SER A 18 19.50 -7.17 -14.80
N GLU A 19 20.60 -6.45 -14.69
CA GLU A 19 21.79 -6.95 -13.97
C GLU A 19 21.56 -7.06 -12.46
N VAL A 20 20.71 -6.18 -11.91
CA VAL A 20 20.26 -6.30 -10.51
C VAL A 20 19.46 -7.58 -10.34
N TYR A 21 18.47 -7.81 -11.19
CA TYR A 21 17.62 -9.00 -11.09
C TYR A 21 18.43 -10.28 -11.28
N ASP A 22 19.34 -10.33 -12.22
CA ASP A 22 20.24 -11.46 -12.45
C ASP A 22 21.15 -11.73 -11.25
N ALA A 23 21.71 -10.67 -10.64
CA ALA A 23 22.57 -10.80 -9.47
C ALA A 23 21.86 -11.42 -8.25
N TYR A 24 20.53 -11.22 -8.13
CA TYR A 24 19.71 -11.85 -7.09
C TYR A 24 19.05 -13.16 -7.53
N GLY A 25 19.19 -13.58 -8.77
CA GLY A 25 18.48 -14.73 -9.34
C GLY A 25 16.98 -14.54 -9.38
N VAL A 26 16.54 -13.32 -9.67
CA VAL A 26 15.14 -12.90 -9.69
C VAL A 26 14.68 -12.74 -11.12
N GLN A 27 13.49 -13.23 -11.41
CA GLN A 27 12.81 -13.07 -12.69
C GLN A 27 11.69 -12.03 -12.54
N VAL A 28 11.52 -11.18 -13.56
CA VAL A 28 10.48 -10.15 -13.61
C VAL A 28 9.36 -10.59 -14.54
N ASN A 29 8.13 -10.55 -14.10
CA ASN A 29 6.92 -10.86 -14.87
C ASN A 29 6.98 -12.24 -15.57
N ALA A 30 7.72 -13.19 -14.98
CA ALA A 30 7.90 -14.53 -15.56
C ALA A 30 6.68 -15.45 -15.37
N LEU A 31 5.83 -15.15 -14.39
CA LEU A 31 4.62 -15.92 -14.12
C LEU A 31 3.40 -15.31 -14.83
N SER A 32 2.59 -16.14 -15.46
CA SER A 32 1.27 -15.75 -15.92
C SER A 32 0.35 -15.41 -14.74
N VAL A 33 -0.72 -14.66 -14.98
CA VAL A 33 -1.73 -14.33 -13.96
C VAL A 33 -2.26 -15.59 -13.27
N ASN A 34 -2.48 -16.67 -14.03
CA ASN A 34 -2.98 -17.92 -13.45
C ASN A 34 -1.93 -18.56 -12.52
N GLU A 35 -0.66 -18.54 -12.85
CA GLU A 35 0.42 -19.04 -12.00
C GLU A 35 0.61 -18.19 -10.74
N ILE A 36 0.48 -16.86 -10.85
CA ILE A 36 0.52 -15.94 -9.71
C ILE A 36 -0.61 -16.28 -8.73
N PHE A 37 -1.85 -16.39 -9.22
CA PHE A 37 -2.99 -16.72 -8.37
C PHE A 37 -2.89 -18.11 -7.76
N ALA A 38 -2.43 -19.12 -8.53
CA ALA A 38 -2.16 -20.44 -8.01
C ALA A 38 -1.06 -20.43 -6.91
N LEU A 39 -0.03 -19.59 -7.04
CA LEU A 39 0.97 -19.40 -5.99
C LEU A 39 0.34 -18.77 -4.73
N TYR A 40 -0.56 -17.80 -4.87
CA TYR A 40 -1.27 -17.18 -3.75
C TYR A 40 -2.19 -18.17 -3.01
N GLU A 41 -2.82 -19.10 -3.73
CA GLU A 41 -3.62 -20.17 -3.16
C GLU A 41 -2.72 -21.17 -2.39
N ARG A 42 -1.67 -21.69 -3.01
CA ARG A 42 -0.76 -22.66 -2.40
C ARG A 42 -0.04 -22.13 -1.17
N THR A 43 0.28 -20.85 -1.14
CA THR A 43 0.93 -20.21 0.02
C THR A 43 -0.04 -19.81 1.13
N GLY A 44 -1.36 -20.03 0.94
CA GLY A 44 -2.40 -19.60 1.88
C GLY A 44 -2.59 -18.07 1.95
N PHE A 45 -2.01 -17.33 1.02
CA PHE A 45 -2.22 -15.88 0.94
C PHE A 45 -3.66 -15.53 0.58
N LEU A 46 -4.27 -16.33 -0.30
CA LEU A 46 -5.72 -16.34 -0.56
C LEU A 46 -6.42 -17.29 0.41
N TYR A 47 -6.52 -16.90 1.68
CA TYR A 47 -7.29 -17.67 2.66
C TYR A 47 -8.81 -17.57 2.40
N PRO A 48 -9.64 -18.50 2.93
CA PRO A 48 -11.04 -18.67 2.53
C PRO A 48 -11.89 -17.40 2.53
N GLU A 49 -11.83 -16.57 3.57
CA GLU A 49 -12.58 -15.31 3.62
C GLU A 49 -12.16 -14.33 2.52
N LYS A 50 -10.86 -14.22 2.24
CA LYS A 50 -10.35 -13.36 1.19
C LYS A 50 -10.75 -13.87 -0.18
N ALA A 51 -10.67 -15.18 -0.40
CA ALA A 51 -11.12 -15.83 -1.62
C ALA A 51 -12.62 -15.63 -1.86
N ALA A 52 -13.45 -15.82 -0.83
CA ALA A 52 -14.89 -15.62 -0.92
C ALA A 52 -15.27 -14.19 -1.31
N ARG A 53 -14.56 -13.18 -0.80
CA ARG A 53 -14.78 -11.77 -1.16
C ARG A 53 -14.35 -11.44 -2.58
N LEU A 54 -13.34 -12.11 -3.12
CA LEU A 54 -12.85 -11.90 -4.48
C LEU A 54 -13.65 -12.69 -5.52
N LEU A 55 -14.24 -13.83 -5.13
CA LEU A 55 -14.89 -14.78 -6.04
C LEU A 55 -15.92 -14.13 -6.98
N PRO A 56 -16.84 -13.24 -6.52
CA PRO A 56 -17.82 -12.59 -7.40
C PRO A 56 -17.18 -11.77 -8.53
N HIS A 57 -15.96 -11.28 -8.32
CA HIS A 57 -15.24 -10.38 -9.22
C HIS A 57 -13.99 -11.01 -9.83
N LEU A 58 -13.75 -12.31 -9.62
CA LEU A 58 -12.46 -12.96 -9.93
C LEU A 58 -12.07 -12.85 -11.41
N GLY A 59 -13.04 -12.89 -12.31
CA GLY A 59 -12.80 -12.72 -13.76
C GLY A 59 -12.23 -11.32 -14.06
N GLN A 60 -12.87 -10.29 -13.54
CA GLN A 60 -12.44 -8.90 -13.68
C GLN A 60 -11.09 -8.67 -13.02
N VAL A 61 -10.89 -9.19 -11.81
CA VAL A 61 -9.61 -9.07 -11.07
C VAL A 61 -8.46 -9.67 -11.88
N ARG A 62 -8.63 -10.88 -12.43
CA ARG A 62 -7.61 -11.52 -13.29
C ARG A 62 -7.35 -10.74 -14.58
N GLU A 63 -8.41 -10.16 -15.18
CA GLU A 63 -8.28 -9.32 -16.37
C GLU A 63 -7.51 -8.02 -16.03
N ASN A 64 -7.82 -7.36 -14.92
CA ASN A 64 -7.10 -6.19 -14.45
C ASN A 64 -5.61 -6.50 -14.24
N TRP A 65 -5.28 -7.62 -13.60
CA TRP A 65 -3.89 -8.07 -13.43
C TRP A 65 -3.19 -8.32 -14.78
N ARG A 66 -3.88 -8.92 -15.74
CA ARG A 66 -3.31 -9.16 -17.09
C ARG A 66 -2.98 -7.84 -17.80
N ARG A 67 -3.89 -6.87 -17.75
CA ARG A 67 -3.67 -5.54 -18.31
C ARG A 67 -2.53 -4.78 -17.60
N MET A 68 -2.47 -4.85 -16.28
CA MET A 68 -1.38 -4.27 -15.51
C MET A 68 -0.01 -4.85 -15.92
N LEU A 69 0.08 -6.18 -16.09
CA LEU A 69 1.31 -6.84 -16.54
C LEU A 69 1.70 -6.45 -17.98
N GLN A 70 0.75 -6.11 -18.84
CA GLN A 70 1.02 -5.57 -20.18
C GLN A 70 1.70 -4.20 -20.13
N GLY A 71 1.43 -3.38 -19.12
CA GLY A 71 2.12 -2.12 -18.87
C GLY A 71 3.57 -2.29 -18.39
N GLY A 72 3.97 -3.52 -18.07
CA GLY A 72 5.34 -3.86 -17.68
C GLY A 72 5.85 -3.02 -16.51
N ASP A 73 7.13 -2.71 -16.54
CA ASP A 73 7.85 -1.97 -15.48
C ASP A 73 7.33 -0.54 -15.24
N SER A 74 6.45 -0.03 -16.12
CA SER A 74 5.81 1.27 -15.93
C SER A 74 4.65 1.21 -14.95
N LEU A 75 3.96 0.05 -14.82
CA LEU A 75 2.75 -0.11 -14.01
C LEU A 75 2.85 -1.18 -12.94
N LEU A 76 3.24 -2.40 -13.32
CA LEU A 76 3.29 -3.55 -12.43
C LEU A 76 4.46 -4.44 -12.78
N TYR A 77 5.28 -4.75 -11.82
CA TYR A 77 6.24 -5.84 -11.93
C TYR A 77 6.09 -6.82 -10.77
N VAL A 78 6.11 -8.09 -11.14
CA VAL A 78 6.07 -9.22 -10.22
C VAL A 78 7.44 -9.86 -10.21
N LEU A 79 8.13 -9.72 -9.10
CA LEU A 79 9.44 -10.34 -8.88
C LEU A 79 9.25 -11.75 -8.35
N THR A 80 9.93 -12.71 -8.96
CA THR A 80 9.85 -14.12 -8.55
C THR A 80 11.26 -14.70 -8.45
N ALA A 81 11.53 -15.45 -7.38
CA ALA A 81 12.78 -16.17 -7.15
C ALA A 81 12.51 -17.58 -6.65
N GLY A 82 13.55 -18.43 -6.72
CA GLY A 82 13.47 -19.83 -6.34
C GLY A 82 13.15 -20.75 -7.51
N ASP A 83 12.86 -21.98 -7.21
CA ASP A 83 12.49 -23.00 -8.19
C ASP A 83 11.39 -23.92 -7.62
N ARG A 84 10.77 -24.72 -8.50
CA ARG A 84 9.66 -25.61 -8.11
C ARG A 84 10.04 -26.69 -7.09
N LYS A 85 11.33 -27.02 -6.93
CA LYS A 85 11.81 -28.04 -5.99
C LYS A 85 12.06 -27.46 -4.60
N LYS A 86 12.59 -26.23 -4.57
CA LYS A 86 12.95 -25.53 -3.32
C LYS A 86 11.85 -24.57 -2.85
N GLY A 87 10.81 -24.38 -3.66
CA GLY A 87 9.74 -23.42 -3.45
C GLY A 87 10.03 -22.06 -4.04
N LEU A 88 8.97 -21.40 -4.50
CA LEU A 88 9.00 -20.06 -5.05
C LEU A 88 8.71 -19.00 -3.98
N ALA A 89 9.26 -17.82 -4.18
CA ALA A 89 8.79 -16.61 -3.53
C ALA A 89 8.49 -15.54 -4.56
N SER A 90 7.50 -14.70 -4.29
CA SER A 90 7.11 -13.62 -5.19
C SER A 90 6.65 -12.40 -4.42
N ILE A 91 6.87 -11.22 -4.99
CA ILE A 91 6.32 -9.94 -4.54
C ILE A 91 5.80 -9.16 -5.74
N ALA A 92 4.65 -8.51 -5.59
CA ALA A 92 4.10 -7.61 -6.60
C ALA A 92 4.35 -6.16 -6.21
N VAL A 93 4.76 -5.34 -7.16
CA VAL A 93 5.02 -3.92 -6.98
C VAL A 93 4.32 -3.15 -8.10
N TRP A 94 3.42 -2.24 -7.74
CA TRP A 94 2.70 -1.46 -8.73
C TRP A 94 2.76 0.04 -8.44
N ARG A 95 2.62 0.81 -9.50
CA ARG A 95 2.66 2.27 -9.45
C ARG A 95 1.36 2.82 -8.89
N THR A 96 1.45 3.70 -7.90
CA THR A 96 0.29 4.30 -7.22
C THR A 96 0.15 5.78 -7.46
N THR A 97 1.26 6.50 -7.62
CA THR A 97 1.33 7.90 -8.07
C THR A 97 2.39 8.00 -9.17
N HIS A 98 2.63 9.16 -9.72
CA HIS A 98 3.65 9.30 -10.78
C HIS A 98 5.03 8.79 -10.33
N TYR A 99 5.45 9.08 -9.11
CA TYR A 99 6.71 8.60 -8.51
C TYR A 99 6.49 7.62 -7.34
N GLY A 100 5.26 7.19 -7.08
CA GLY A 100 4.91 6.33 -5.95
C GLY A 100 4.68 4.88 -6.33
N TRP A 101 5.19 3.97 -5.52
CA TRP A 101 5.06 2.53 -5.69
C TRP A 101 4.52 1.85 -4.43
N THR A 102 3.67 0.87 -4.62
CA THR A 102 3.19 0.01 -3.54
C THR A 102 3.72 -1.40 -3.72
N SER A 103 4.47 -1.89 -2.72
CA SER A 103 4.96 -3.26 -2.66
C SER A 103 4.01 -4.10 -1.81
N GLN A 104 3.43 -5.14 -2.40
CA GLN A 104 2.42 -5.98 -1.74
C GLN A 104 2.57 -7.46 -2.15
N HIS A 105 1.74 -8.30 -1.55
CA HIS A 105 1.60 -9.70 -1.93
C HIS A 105 2.92 -10.48 -1.88
N LEU A 106 3.78 -10.16 -0.88
CA LEU A 106 4.93 -11.03 -0.62
C LEU A 106 4.43 -12.39 -0.16
N VAL A 107 4.73 -13.41 -0.93
CA VAL A 107 4.39 -14.81 -0.67
C VAL A 107 5.62 -15.69 -0.82
N SER A 108 5.63 -16.83 -0.13
CA SER A 108 6.73 -17.79 -0.22
C SER A 108 6.26 -19.21 0.09
N GLU A 109 6.68 -20.16 -0.71
CA GLU A 109 6.53 -21.60 -0.47
C GLU A 109 7.63 -22.11 0.48
N ASN A 110 7.69 -21.54 1.70
CA ASN A 110 8.67 -21.87 2.74
C ASN A 110 10.15 -21.70 2.29
N ASN A 111 10.41 -20.80 1.35
CA ASN A 111 11.76 -20.50 0.86
C ASN A 111 12.19 -19.08 1.29
N PRO A 112 12.78 -18.90 2.47
CA PRO A 112 13.19 -17.59 2.98
C PRO A 112 14.35 -16.98 2.17
N VAL A 113 15.17 -17.81 1.51
CA VAL A 113 16.26 -17.33 0.64
C VAL A 113 15.65 -16.66 -0.60
N ALA A 114 14.66 -17.29 -1.23
CA ALA A 114 13.94 -16.69 -2.35
C ALA A 114 13.16 -15.43 -1.90
N SER A 115 12.54 -15.43 -0.70
CA SER A 115 11.89 -14.24 -0.14
C SER A 115 12.89 -13.09 0.04
N ARG A 116 14.09 -13.37 0.58
CA ARG A 116 15.17 -12.37 0.67
C ARG A 116 15.53 -11.81 -0.70
N ALA A 117 15.71 -12.70 -1.67
CA ALA A 117 16.10 -12.31 -3.03
C ALA A 117 15.10 -11.33 -3.66
N VAL A 118 13.79 -11.63 -3.65
CA VAL A 118 12.77 -10.74 -4.24
C VAL A 118 12.67 -9.40 -3.51
N MET A 119 12.80 -9.39 -2.19
CA MET A 119 12.75 -8.16 -1.39
C MET A 119 13.97 -7.28 -1.67
N LEU A 120 15.17 -7.85 -1.68
CA LEU A 120 16.39 -7.08 -1.92
C LEU A 120 16.50 -6.62 -3.36
N ALA A 121 16.14 -7.45 -4.33
CA ALA A 121 16.11 -7.08 -5.75
C ALA A 121 15.13 -5.92 -6.00
N GLY A 122 13.92 -5.99 -5.45
CA GLY A 122 12.92 -4.92 -5.57
C GLY A 122 13.41 -3.60 -4.99
N THR A 123 14.03 -3.64 -3.80
CA THR A 123 14.58 -2.43 -3.17
C THR A 123 15.79 -1.89 -3.92
N ALA A 124 16.68 -2.76 -4.39
CA ALA A 124 17.85 -2.35 -5.19
C ALA A 124 17.43 -1.73 -6.53
N ALA A 125 16.45 -2.33 -7.22
CA ALA A 125 15.88 -1.78 -8.45
C ALA A 125 15.30 -0.39 -8.24
N SER A 126 14.59 -0.17 -7.14
CA SER A 126 14.05 1.12 -6.76
C SER A 126 15.12 2.17 -6.52
N ILE A 127 16.25 1.83 -5.87
CA ILE A 127 17.38 2.76 -5.69
C ILE A 127 17.92 3.26 -7.05
N LEU A 128 17.85 2.44 -8.08
CA LEU A 128 18.37 2.79 -9.41
C LEU A 128 17.37 3.57 -10.30
N LYS A 129 16.07 3.52 -9.97
CA LYS A 129 15.04 4.10 -10.85
C LYS A 129 14.96 5.63 -10.79
N GLY A 130 15.27 6.27 -9.68
CA GLY A 130 15.22 7.72 -9.65
C GLY A 130 15.25 8.35 -8.26
N ALA A 131 15.40 9.69 -8.24
CA ALA A 131 15.62 10.45 -7.04
C ALA A 131 14.34 10.76 -6.25
N ASP A 132 13.18 10.80 -6.89
CA ASP A 132 11.93 11.30 -6.27
C ASP A 132 10.92 10.20 -5.95
N GLU A 133 11.35 8.92 -5.99
CA GLU A 133 10.44 7.80 -5.73
C GLU A 133 10.06 7.67 -4.26
N SER A 134 8.80 7.32 -4.03
CA SER A 134 8.27 6.91 -2.73
C SER A 134 7.76 5.48 -2.78
N HIS A 135 7.80 4.80 -1.65
CA HIS A 135 7.34 3.43 -1.53
C HIS A 135 6.39 3.27 -0.37
N GLN A 136 5.40 2.41 -0.57
CA GLN A 136 4.38 2.10 0.43
C GLN A 136 4.21 0.60 0.57
N ASN A 137 3.81 0.19 1.77
CA ASN A 137 3.34 -1.15 2.06
C ASN A 137 2.17 -1.08 3.04
N TRP A 138 1.09 -1.79 2.75
CA TRP A 138 -0.06 -1.90 3.64
C TRP A 138 -0.08 -3.28 4.27
N PHE A 139 -0.16 -3.35 5.59
CA PHE A 139 -0.15 -4.61 6.31
C PHE A 139 -1.04 -4.57 7.54
N ARG A 140 -1.49 -5.75 7.96
CA ARG A 140 -2.20 -5.90 9.22
C ARG A 140 -1.19 -5.95 10.35
N PRO A 141 -1.40 -5.22 11.47
CA PRO A 141 -0.48 -5.26 12.61
C PRO A 141 -0.31 -6.66 13.22
N GLU A 142 -1.31 -7.56 13.08
CA GLU A 142 -1.26 -8.93 13.54
C GLU A 142 -0.33 -9.84 12.71
N ASN A 143 -0.03 -9.45 11.47
CA ASN A 143 0.87 -10.21 10.60
C ASN A 143 2.31 -10.04 11.05
N ARG A 144 2.86 -11.08 11.68
CA ARG A 144 4.19 -11.06 12.31
C ARG A 144 5.32 -10.66 11.37
N PHE A 145 5.30 -11.16 10.13
CA PHE A 145 6.38 -10.87 9.17
C PHE A 145 6.39 -9.39 8.77
N PRO A 146 5.32 -8.83 8.13
CA PRO A 146 5.35 -7.43 7.73
C PRO A 146 5.46 -6.47 8.92
N SER A 147 4.89 -6.80 10.09
CA SER A 147 5.06 -5.97 11.29
C SER A 147 6.50 -5.90 11.77
N ARG A 148 7.29 -6.95 11.58
CA ARG A 148 8.71 -6.95 11.93
C ARG A 148 9.58 -6.26 10.89
N VAL A 149 9.24 -6.35 9.60
CA VAL A 149 10.01 -5.71 8.53
C VAL A 149 9.60 -4.26 8.37
N PHE A 150 8.33 -4.00 8.03
CA PHE A 150 7.86 -2.65 7.76
C PHE A 150 7.53 -1.86 9.04
N GLY A 151 6.98 -2.54 10.07
CA GLY A 151 6.61 -1.90 11.33
C GLY A 151 7.80 -1.35 12.12
N SER A 152 9.00 -1.92 11.95
CA SER A 152 10.23 -1.47 12.63
C SER A 152 11.15 -0.58 11.76
N MET A 153 10.80 -0.36 10.49
CA MET A 153 11.69 0.32 9.54
C MET A 153 12.05 1.76 9.93
N VAL A 154 11.13 2.48 10.59
CA VAL A 154 11.35 3.89 11.00
C VAL A 154 12.55 4.02 11.94
N GLN A 155 12.81 2.99 12.77
CA GLN A 155 13.97 2.97 13.68
C GLN A 155 15.31 2.95 12.92
N THR A 156 15.32 2.39 11.71
CA THR A 156 16.53 2.29 10.87
C THR A 156 16.63 3.41 9.84
N ILE A 157 15.50 3.75 9.21
CA ILE A 157 15.44 4.76 8.14
C ILE A 157 15.45 6.17 8.72
N GLY A 158 14.73 6.38 9.81
CA GLY A 158 14.52 7.69 10.45
C GLY A 158 13.18 8.33 10.04
N GLN A 159 12.62 9.10 10.96
CA GLN A 159 11.30 9.76 10.79
C GLN A 159 11.29 10.86 9.71
N SER A 160 12.45 11.38 9.32
CA SER A 160 12.56 12.34 8.21
C SER A 160 12.33 11.74 6.83
N HIS A 161 12.47 10.41 6.68
CA HIS A 161 12.40 9.71 5.40
C HIS A 161 11.41 8.54 5.41
N SER A 162 10.77 8.26 6.52
CA SER A 162 9.81 7.17 6.63
C SER A 162 8.78 7.38 7.72
N SER A 163 7.63 6.75 7.55
CA SER A 163 6.57 6.68 8.56
C SER A 163 5.94 5.30 8.60
N VAL A 164 5.41 4.95 9.77
CA VAL A 164 4.49 3.83 9.94
C VAL A 164 3.28 4.34 10.69
N GLN A 165 2.14 4.34 10.03
CA GLN A 165 0.89 4.86 10.57
C GLN A 165 -0.12 3.74 10.71
N ARG A 166 -0.84 3.74 11.82
CA ARG A 166 -1.94 2.80 12.08
C ARG A 166 -3.25 3.49 11.81
N HIS A 167 -4.09 2.85 10.99
CA HIS A 167 -5.39 3.34 10.59
C HIS A 167 -6.49 2.36 10.94
N LEU A 168 -7.68 2.89 11.08
CA LEU A 168 -8.91 2.13 11.12
C LEU A 168 -9.43 1.90 9.70
N TYR A 169 -9.84 0.68 9.42
CA TYR A 169 -10.44 0.28 8.15
C TYR A 169 -11.91 -0.04 8.36
N PHE A 170 -12.77 0.75 7.73
CA PHE A 170 -14.21 0.61 7.76
C PHE A 170 -14.76 0.20 6.39
N ALA A 171 -15.92 -0.43 6.40
CA ALA A 171 -16.78 -0.62 5.26
C ALA A 171 -18.00 0.27 5.40
N LEU A 172 -18.12 1.28 4.54
CA LEU A 172 -19.32 2.15 4.50
C LEU A 172 -20.27 1.62 3.41
N PRO A 173 -21.54 1.31 3.70
CA PRO A 173 -22.50 0.99 2.66
C PRO A 173 -22.56 2.11 1.61
N ARG A 174 -22.47 1.75 0.33
CA ARG A 174 -22.47 2.73 -0.77
C ARG A 174 -23.76 3.57 -0.83
N ASN A 175 -24.86 2.98 -0.37
CA ASN A 175 -26.16 3.61 -0.26
C ASN A 175 -26.49 4.13 1.16
N ALA A 176 -25.46 4.36 1.99
CA ALA A 176 -25.66 4.89 3.35
C ALA A 176 -26.45 6.21 3.32
N ALA A 177 -27.45 6.32 4.17
CA ALA A 177 -28.25 7.56 4.33
C ALA A 177 -27.43 8.60 5.10
N LEU A 178 -26.63 9.38 4.39
CA LEU A 178 -25.82 10.43 4.97
C LEU A 178 -26.66 11.68 5.22
N PRO A 179 -26.72 12.23 6.45
CA PRO A 179 -27.54 13.37 6.77
C PRO A 179 -27.17 14.59 5.92
N SER A 180 -28.19 15.30 5.43
CA SER A 180 -28.05 16.55 4.73
C SER A 180 -28.27 17.71 5.71
N GLY A 181 -27.45 18.72 5.62
CA GLY A 181 -27.52 19.89 6.50
C GLY A 181 -26.36 19.93 7.49
N GLY A 182 -26.13 21.10 8.05
CA GLY A 182 -25.03 21.33 8.97
C GLY A 182 -24.27 22.61 8.61
N ARG A 183 -23.46 23.05 9.55
CA ARG A 183 -22.60 24.23 9.41
C ARG A 183 -21.27 23.94 8.70
N VAL A 184 -21.25 22.87 7.89
CA VAL A 184 -20.06 22.39 7.17
C VAL A 184 -20.33 22.35 5.69
N ARG A 185 -19.47 23.00 4.94
CA ARG A 185 -19.46 22.99 3.46
C ARG A 185 -18.29 22.15 2.98
N SER A 186 -18.55 21.11 2.20
CA SER A 186 -17.53 20.39 1.46
C SER A 186 -17.47 20.90 0.02
N VAL A 187 -16.26 21.22 -0.44
CA VAL A 187 -15.99 21.70 -1.79
C VAL A 187 -15.02 20.77 -2.50
N PRO A 188 -15.19 20.55 -3.81
CA PRO A 188 -14.20 19.82 -4.57
C PRO A 188 -12.87 20.59 -4.56
N TYR A 189 -11.78 19.87 -4.71
CA TYR A 189 -10.46 20.47 -4.85
C TYR A 189 -10.42 21.38 -6.09
N ASP A 190 -9.75 22.49 -5.91
CA ASP A 190 -9.35 23.44 -6.93
C ASP A 190 -7.92 23.87 -6.61
N PRO A 191 -7.07 24.22 -7.58
CA PRO A 191 -5.69 24.64 -7.31
C PRO A 191 -5.52 25.75 -6.27
N SER A 192 -6.53 26.63 -6.10
CA SER A 192 -6.54 27.64 -5.04
C SER A 192 -6.57 27.06 -3.61
N TYR A 193 -6.86 25.77 -3.45
CA TYR A 193 -6.86 25.05 -2.18
C TYR A 193 -5.61 24.20 -1.92
N GLU A 194 -4.54 24.33 -2.72
CA GLU A 194 -3.32 23.56 -2.58
C GLU A 194 -2.72 23.67 -1.16
N GLU A 195 -2.58 24.89 -0.65
CA GLU A 195 -2.07 25.13 0.71
C GLU A 195 -2.97 24.53 1.78
N ALA A 196 -4.28 24.64 1.60
CA ALA A 196 -5.29 24.10 2.51
C ALA A 196 -5.26 22.56 2.53
N LEU A 197 -5.13 21.92 1.37
CA LEU A 197 -4.97 20.45 1.26
C LEU A 197 -3.67 19.99 1.89
N SER A 198 -2.56 20.67 1.59
CA SER A 198 -1.24 20.35 2.15
C SER A 198 -1.23 20.47 3.66
N LEU A 199 -1.87 21.51 4.20
CA LEU A 199 -2.01 21.71 5.64
C LEU A 199 -2.80 20.57 6.30
N ILE A 200 -3.98 20.23 5.79
CA ILE A 200 -4.81 19.18 6.41
C ILE A 200 -4.15 17.81 6.32
N ALA A 201 -3.53 17.48 5.17
CA ALA A 201 -2.83 16.22 4.99
C ALA A 201 -1.62 16.09 5.92
N SER A 202 -0.82 17.17 6.05
CA SER A 202 0.34 17.19 6.94
C SER A 202 -0.03 17.08 8.41
N VAL A 203 -1.11 17.75 8.82
CA VAL A 203 -1.56 17.74 10.23
C VAL A 203 -2.21 16.40 10.58
N ALA A 204 -2.98 15.79 9.66
CA ALA A 204 -3.64 14.51 9.88
C ALA A 204 -2.68 13.33 9.76
N ARG A 205 -1.78 13.31 8.78
CA ARG A 205 -0.93 12.15 8.46
C ARG A 205 0.56 12.45 8.28
N GLY A 206 0.99 13.69 8.47
CA GLY A 206 2.39 14.08 8.40
C GLY A 206 2.92 14.31 6.99
N SER A 207 4.13 14.91 6.94
CA SER A 207 4.78 15.32 5.69
C SER A 207 5.19 14.14 4.79
N ILE A 208 5.55 12.99 5.36
CA ILE A 208 5.89 11.78 4.59
C ILE A 208 4.70 11.28 3.77
N TYR A 209 3.48 11.28 4.37
CA TYR A 209 2.26 10.94 3.64
C TYR A 209 1.98 11.93 2.52
N LEU A 210 2.05 13.25 2.80
CA LEU A 210 1.83 14.29 1.82
C LEU A 210 2.76 14.14 0.60
N ALA A 211 4.06 13.92 0.85
CA ALA A 211 5.06 13.73 -0.20
C ALA A 211 4.81 12.42 -0.99
N ALA A 212 4.61 11.31 -0.31
CA ALA A 212 4.42 10.00 -0.95
C ALA A 212 3.15 9.90 -1.77
N GLU A 213 2.07 10.52 -1.33
CA GLU A 213 0.82 10.60 -2.10
C GLU A 213 0.84 11.72 -3.15
N GLN A 214 1.90 12.55 -3.20
CA GLN A 214 2.02 13.66 -4.18
C GLN A 214 0.79 14.58 -4.19
N LEU A 215 0.22 14.86 -3.03
CA LEU A 215 -1.00 15.64 -2.91
C LEU A 215 -0.82 17.11 -3.28
N ALA A 216 0.40 17.64 -3.14
CA ALA A 216 0.70 19.01 -3.52
C ALA A 216 1.01 19.16 -5.02
N THR A 217 1.53 18.12 -5.68
CA THR A 217 2.03 18.21 -7.07
C THR A 217 1.09 17.60 -8.09
N ASP A 218 0.38 16.52 -7.74
CA ASP A 218 -0.60 15.84 -8.62
C ASP A 218 -1.77 15.31 -7.79
N PRO A 219 -2.64 16.19 -7.23
CA PRO A 219 -3.74 15.79 -6.34
C PRO A 219 -4.80 14.92 -7.01
N GLU A 220 -4.88 14.91 -8.34
CA GLU A 220 -5.88 14.15 -9.11
C GLU A 220 -5.31 12.88 -9.78
N LEU A 221 -4.00 12.60 -9.65
CA LEU A 221 -3.31 11.48 -10.30
C LEU A 221 -3.33 11.53 -11.83
N THR A 222 -3.29 12.71 -12.41
CA THR A 222 -3.43 12.93 -13.86
C THR A 222 -2.37 12.16 -14.67
N GLU A 223 -1.11 12.24 -14.24
CA GLU A 223 0.00 11.63 -14.96
C GLU A 223 -0.01 10.10 -14.86
N VAL A 224 -0.29 9.56 -13.68
CA VAL A 224 -0.35 8.09 -13.52
C VAL A 224 -1.61 7.49 -14.17
N ASP A 225 -2.74 8.19 -14.18
CA ASP A 225 -3.96 7.72 -14.87
C ASP A 225 -3.71 7.55 -16.38
N GLN A 226 -2.88 8.40 -16.97
CA GLN A 226 -2.51 8.26 -18.38
C GLN A 226 -1.83 6.91 -18.65
N LEU A 227 -0.88 6.49 -17.80
CA LEU A 227 -0.23 5.19 -17.93
C LEU A 227 -1.22 4.02 -17.78
N TYR A 228 -2.18 4.14 -16.86
CA TYR A 228 -3.23 3.14 -16.70
C TYR A 228 -4.15 3.05 -17.92
N ARG A 229 -4.48 4.18 -18.55
CA ARG A 229 -5.30 4.21 -19.78
C ARG A 229 -4.64 3.53 -20.95
N GLU A 230 -3.32 3.55 -21.08
CA GLU A 230 -2.59 2.85 -22.14
C GLU A 230 -2.86 1.33 -22.16
N VAL A 231 -3.21 0.76 -21.00
CA VAL A 231 -3.60 -0.64 -20.87
C VAL A 231 -5.12 -0.83 -20.66
N GLY A 232 -5.91 0.19 -20.94
CA GLY A 232 -7.37 0.16 -20.83
C GLY A 232 -7.89 0.10 -19.39
N LEU A 233 -7.12 0.61 -18.42
CA LEU A 233 -7.49 0.73 -17.02
C LEU A 233 -7.59 2.20 -16.61
N ARG A 234 -7.99 2.44 -15.36
CA ARG A 234 -8.06 3.78 -14.78
C ARG A 234 -7.46 3.77 -13.38
N ARG A 235 -6.78 4.86 -13.05
CA ARG A 235 -6.40 5.19 -11.68
C ARG A 235 -6.64 6.66 -11.44
N THR A 236 -7.68 6.97 -10.67
CA THR A 236 -8.10 8.34 -10.41
C THR A 236 -8.14 8.62 -8.91
N ARG A 237 -8.04 9.90 -8.59
CA ARG A 237 -8.22 10.44 -7.26
C ARG A 237 -9.05 11.71 -7.34
N GLN A 238 -10.00 11.84 -6.44
CA GLN A 238 -10.80 13.04 -6.28
C GLN A 238 -10.71 13.49 -4.83
N VAL A 239 -10.65 14.79 -4.63
CA VAL A 239 -10.41 15.38 -3.31
C VAL A 239 -11.50 16.41 -3.00
N TRP A 240 -11.99 16.41 -1.78
CA TRP A 240 -12.89 17.44 -1.25
C TRP A 240 -12.37 17.92 0.08
N LEU A 241 -12.51 19.21 0.35
CA LEU A 241 -12.16 19.84 1.61
C LEU A 241 -13.42 20.31 2.33
N ALA A 242 -13.48 20.13 3.64
CA ALA A 242 -14.56 20.58 4.50
C ALA A 242 -14.16 21.84 5.25
N PHE A 243 -15.02 22.84 5.17
CA PHE A 243 -14.89 24.11 5.88
C PHE A 243 -16.10 24.34 6.78
N LYS A 244 -15.85 24.81 7.99
CA LYS A 244 -16.93 25.35 8.82
C LYS A 244 -17.37 26.70 8.30
N GLU A 245 -18.63 27.04 8.59
CA GLU A 245 -19.16 28.35 8.28
C GLU A 245 -18.25 29.46 8.84
N ASN A 246 -17.94 30.46 7.98
CA ASN A 246 -17.07 31.58 8.32
C ASN A 246 -15.62 31.22 8.73
N LYS A 247 -15.10 30.06 8.29
CA LYS A 247 -13.71 29.66 8.47
C LYS A 247 -13.04 29.45 7.12
N GLU A 248 -11.82 29.99 6.99
CA GLU A 248 -10.99 29.84 5.79
C GLU A 248 -10.16 28.53 5.83
N ASP A 249 -9.77 28.10 7.02
CA ASP A 249 -9.02 26.87 7.19
C ASP A 249 -9.92 25.62 7.10
N PRO A 250 -9.51 24.57 6.36
CA PRO A 250 -10.24 23.33 6.31
C PRO A 250 -10.20 22.62 7.69
N VAL A 251 -11.31 21.99 8.06
CA VAL A 251 -11.40 21.15 9.26
C VAL A 251 -11.23 19.66 8.95
N GLY A 252 -11.28 19.30 7.67
CA GLY A 252 -11.05 17.95 7.17
C GLY A 252 -10.96 17.93 5.66
N ALA A 253 -10.55 16.78 5.15
CA ALA A 253 -10.60 16.46 3.72
C ALA A 253 -10.98 15.00 3.53
N VAL A 254 -11.51 14.67 2.37
CA VAL A 254 -11.71 13.30 1.92
C VAL A 254 -11.03 13.12 0.57
N ILE A 255 -10.33 12.00 0.44
CA ILE A 255 -9.62 11.63 -0.77
C ILE A 255 -10.17 10.29 -1.24
N ALA A 256 -10.90 10.31 -2.35
CA ALA A 256 -11.48 9.12 -2.97
C ALA A 256 -10.54 8.57 -4.04
N TYR A 257 -10.02 7.37 -3.84
CA TYR A 257 -9.19 6.66 -4.80
C TYR A 257 -10.02 5.64 -5.57
N ARG A 258 -9.81 5.58 -6.87
CA ARG A 258 -10.34 4.54 -7.75
C ARG A 258 -9.19 3.96 -8.56
N GLY A 259 -8.99 2.67 -8.42
CA GLY A 259 -7.98 1.89 -9.15
C GLY A 259 -8.56 0.57 -9.67
N PRO A 260 -7.79 -0.24 -10.39
CA PRO A 260 -8.25 -1.53 -10.87
C PRO A 260 -8.69 -2.43 -9.71
N LEU A 261 -9.93 -2.92 -9.78
CA LEU A 261 -10.47 -3.79 -8.74
C LEU A 261 -9.59 -5.02 -8.53
N GLY A 262 -9.27 -5.33 -7.27
CA GLY A 262 -8.50 -6.50 -6.88
C GLY A 262 -7.00 -6.42 -7.20
N LEU A 263 -6.45 -5.26 -7.51
CA LEU A 263 -5.00 -5.08 -7.54
C LEU A 263 -4.45 -5.29 -6.13
N ASN A 264 -5.06 -4.65 -5.11
CA ASN A 264 -4.93 -5.03 -3.72
C ASN A 264 -6.17 -5.83 -3.28
N PHE A 265 -6.00 -7.04 -2.73
CA PHE A 265 -7.11 -7.92 -2.33
C PHE A 265 -7.87 -7.47 -1.08
N SER A 266 -7.48 -6.37 -0.47
CA SER A 266 -8.23 -5.69 0.58
C SER A 266 -8.89 -4.40 0.07
N TYR A 267 -8.90 -4.19 -1.25
CA TYR A 267 -9.50 -3.05 -1.95
C TYR A 267 -8.95 -1.67 -1.54
N ILE A 268 -7.75 -1.63 -0.94
CA ILE A 268 -7.11 -0.38 -0.50
C ILE A 268 -6.83 0.57 -1.69
N GLU A 269 -6.69 0.05 -2.90
CA GLU A 269 -6.54 0.87 -4.12
C GLU A 269 -7.83 1.61 -4.52
N ASN A 270 -8.95 1.27 -3.86
CA ASN A 270 -10.25 1.91 -4.05
C ASN A 270 -10.76 2.56 -2.75
N ARG A 271 -9.84 2.94 -1.88
CA ARG A 271 -10.14 3.49 -0.56
C ARG A 271 -10.63 4.92 -0.61
N CYS A 272 -11.35 5.29 0.40
CA CYS A 272 -11.69 6.65 0.78
C CYS A 272 -10.83 7.02 2.01
N ASP A 273 -9.84 7.89 1.86
CA ASP A 273 -9.04 8.41 2.97
C ASP A 273 -9.75 9.61 3.59
N LEU A 274 -10.09 9.50 4.87
CA LEU A 274 -10.74 10.56 5.63
C LEU A 274 -9.71 11.23 6.52
N LEU A 275 -9.40 12.50 6.25
CA LEU A 275 -8.42 13.31 6.97
C LEU A 275 -9.15 14.34 7.82
N LEU A 276 -8.98 14.28 9.14
CA LEU A 276 -9.56 15.25 10.06
C LEU A 276 -8.46 15.98 10.84
N ARG A 277 -8.70 17.24 11.18
CA ARG A 277 -7.81 17.93 12.12
C ARG A 277 -7.89 17.22 13.48
N PRO A 278 -6.76 16.90 14.12
CA PRO A 278 -6.75 16.28 15.46
C PRO A 278 -7.46 17.13 16.53
N THR A 279 -7.57 18.43 16.30
CA THR A 279 -8.25 19.40 17.21
C THR A 279 -9.73 19.56 16.91
N LEU A 280 -10.31 18.77 15.97
CA LEU A 280 -11.73 18.84 15.68
C LEU A 280 -12.54 18.38 16.89
N PRO A 281 -13.49 19.19 17.41
CA PRO A 281 -14.36 18.76 18.50
C PRO A 281 -15.20 17.53 18.10
N GLU A 282 -15.37 16.58 18.99
CA GLU A 282 -16.17 15.37 18.73
C GLU A 282 -17.62 15.72 18.35
N SER A 283 -18.20 16.77 18.93
CA SER A 283 -19.52 17.28 18.57
C SER A 283 -19.68 17.64 17.10
N ASP A 284 -18.60 18.05 16.45
CA ASP A 284 -18.60 18.49 15.05
C ASP A 284 -18.20 17.38 14.08
N ALA A 285 -17.56 16.32 14.60
CA ALA A 285 -16.99 15.25 13.78
C ALA A 285 -18.06 14.57 12.90
N VAL A 286 -19.26 14.35 13.41
CA VAL A 286 -20.35 13.70 12.65
C VAL A 286 -20.75 14.55 11.43
N ASP A 287 -20.91 15.86 11.62
CA ASP A 287 -21.32 16.76 10.55
C ASP A 287 -20.22 16.89 9.48
N VAL A 288 -18.95 16.97 9.92
CA VAL A 288 -17.80 17.05 9.02
C VAL A 288 -17.67 15.76 8.21
N VAL A 289 -17.68 14.60 8.87
CA VAL A 289 -17.57 13.28 8.23
C VAL A 289 -18.74 13.05 7.27
N ALA A 290 -19.97 13.32 7.68
CA ALA A 290 -21.15 13.19 6.83
C ALA A 290 -21.09 14.08 5.59
N SER A 291 -20.66 15.35 5.75
CA SER A 291 -20.50 16.28 4.64
C SER A 291 -19.43 15.80 3.63
N LEU A 292 -18.27 15.33 4.11
CA LEU A 292 -17.19 14.83 3.28
C LEU A 292 -17.60 13.53 2.55
N LEU A 293 -18.17 12.56 3.26
CA LEU A 293 -18.61 11.31 2.65
C LEU A 293 -19.71 11.51 1.61
N ARG A 294 -20.66 12.41 1.86
CA ARG A 294 -21.67 12.77 0.88
C ARG A 294 -21.05 13.45 -0.35
N ALA A 295 -20.10 14.35 -0.17
CA ALA A 295 -19.43 15.00 -1.28
C ALA A 295 -18.66 14.01 -2.17
N CYS A 296 -18.01 13.00 -1.58
CA CYS A 296 -17.25 12.01 -2.35
C CYS A 296 -18.08 10.83 -2.85
N SER A 297 -19.38 10.73 -2.54
CA SER A 297 -20.21 9.57 -2.93
C SER A 297 -20.26 9.37 -4.44
N SER A 298 -20.25 10.45 -5.23
CA SER A 298 -20.24 10.40 -6.69
C SER A 298 -19.01 9.68 -7.27
N ALA A 299 -17.88 9.69 -6.56
CA ALA A 299 -16.69 8.94 -6.98
C ALA A 299 -16.87 7.43 -6.93
N TYR A 300 -17.92 6.94 -6.26
CA TYR A 300 -18.21 5.53 -6.06
C TYR A 300 -19.57 5.07 -6.65
N GLU A 301 -20.23 5.90 -7.47
CA GLU A 301 -21.53 5.54 -8.08
C GLU A 301 -21.46 4.28 -8.92
N ASP A 302 -20.39 4.11 -9.70
CA ASP A 302 -20.10 2.96 -10.56
C ASP A 302 -19.19 1.92 -9.90
N PHE A 303 -18.98 2.00 -8.57
CA PHE A 303 -18.10 1.07 -7.87
C PHE A 303 -18.73 -0.33 -7.80
N GLU A 304 -17.94 -1.33 -8.10
CA GLU A 304 -18.40 -2.73 -8.23
C GLU A 304 -18.79 -3.38 -6.89
N LEU A 305 -18.35 -2.79 -5.77
CA LEU A 305 -18.68 -3.31 -4.44
C LEU A 305 -19.84 -2.54 -3.80
N ASP A 306 -20.58 -3.22 -2.94
CA ASP A 306 -21.68 -2.63 -2.18
C ASP A 306 -21.21 -1.71 -1.03
N THR A 307 -19.92 -1.77 -0.71
CA THR A 307 -19.32 -0.97 0.37
C THR A 307 -18.10 -0.23 -0.12
N ILE A 308 -17.90 0.99 0.39
CA ILE A 308 -16.72 1.83 0.16
C ILE A 308 -15.72 1.54 1.28
N PRO A 309 -14.46 1.17 0.94
CA PRO A 309 -13.38 1.04 1.93
C PRO A 309 -13.00 2.42 2.46
N VAL A 310 -13.19 2.67 3.75
CA VAL A 310 -12.82 3.95 4.39
C VAL A 310 -11.62 3.73 5.30
N ILE A 311 -10.58 4.52 5.11
CA ILE A 311 -9.39 4.58 5.97
C ILE A 311 -9.45 5.88 6.79
N ALA A 312 -9.38 5.74 8.10
CA ALA A 312 -9.52 6.89 8.99
C ALA A 312 -8.67 6.74 10.26
N GLU A 313 -8.47 7.86 10.95
CA GLU A 313 -7.88 7.91 12.28
C GLU A 313 -8.98 7.75 13.36
N GLU A 314 -8.55 7.49 14.60
CA GLU A 314 -9.43 7.24 15.77
C GLU A 314 -10.48 8.35 15.98
N ILE A 315 -10.12 9.60 15.69
CA ILE A 315 -11.04 10.75 15.86
C ILE A 315 -12.30 10.65 14.97
N ALA A 316 -12.23 9.96 13.85
CA ALA A 316 -13.37 9.79 12.94
C ALA A 316 -14.26 8.58 13.30
N ALA A 317 -13.77 7.66 14.13
CA ALA A 317 -14.43 6.37 14.38
C ALA A 317 -15.86 6.51 14.94
N PRO A 318 -16.14 7.33 15.98
CA PRO A 318 -17.48 7.48 16.50
C PRO A 318 -18.48 8.01 15.45
N ALA A 319 -18.00 8.96 14.63
CA ALA A 319 -18.80 9.52 13.54
C ALA A 319 -19.10 8.48 12.46
N LEU A 320 -18.10 7.70 12.01
CA LEU A 320 -18.27 6.65 11.01
C LEU A 320 -19.26 5.57 11.47
N VAL A 321 -19.16 5.10 12.71
CA VAL A 321 -20.10 4.13 13.29
C VAL A 321 -21.51 4.71 13.31
N LYS A 322 -21.68 5.95 13.74
CA LYS A 322 -22.99 6.63 13.76
C LYS A 322 -23.60 6.78 12.36
N LEU A 323 -22.76 6.89 11.34
CA LEU A 323 -23.17 6.99 9.93
C LEU A 323 -23.36 5.61 9.26
N GLY A 324 -23.28 4.52 10.03
CA GLY A 324 -23.54 3.16 9.54
C GLY A 324 -22.34 2.45 8.93
N ALA A 325 -21.12 2.97 9.09
CA ALA A 325 -19.91 2.26 8.67
C ALA A 325 -19.56 1.15 9.66
N GLU A 326 -19.22 -0.02 9.15
CA GLU A 326 -18.75 -1.16 9.93
C GLU A 326 -17.24 -1.11 10.09
N PHE A 327 -16.74 -1.17 11.34
CA PHE A 327 -15.32 -1.34 11.59
C PHE A 327 -14.90 -2.78 11.28
N LEU A 328 -13.95 -2.95 10.38
CA LEU A 328 -13.48 -4.27 9.99
C LEU A 328 -12.18 -4.67 10.70
N ARG A 329 -11.20 -3.78 10.73
CA ARG A 329 -9.86 -4.07 11.27
C ARG A 329 -8.94 -2.86 11.28
N HIS A 330 -7.75 -3.05 11.81
CA HIS A 330 -6.66 -2.09 11.65
C HIS A 330 -5.79 -2.44 10.44
N TYR A 331 -5.25 -1.39 9.81
CA TYR A 331 -4.14 -1.48 8.86
C TYR A 331 -3.00 -0.57 9.31
N CYS A 332 -1.78 -1.00 9.02
CA CYS A 332 -0.61 -0.13 9.06
C CYS A 332 -0.20 0.22 7.64
N GLN A 333 0.10 1.50 7.41
CA GLN A 333 0.75 1.99 6.21
C GLN A 333 2.19 2.29 6.55
N GLY A 334 3.11 1.53 6.00
CA GLY A 334 4.54 1.84 6.00
C GLY A 334 4.87 2.63 4.75
N THR A 335 5.49 3.79 4.91
CA THR A 335 5.87 4.68 3.81
C THR A 335 7.31 5.09 3.96
N TRP A 336 8.08 5.11 2.88
CA TRP A 336 9.45 5.63 2.88
C TRP A 336 9.78 6.31 1.55
N LEU A 337 10.58 7.36 1.64
CA LEU A 337 11.02 8.18 0.53
C LEU A 337 12.35 7.67 -0.03
N GLN A 338 12.71 8.12 -1.22
CA GLN A 338 13.92 7.71 -1.93
C GLN A 338 15.19 7.84 -1.08
N GLU A 339 15.34 8.90 -0.29
CA GLU A 339 16.49 9.10 0.58
C GLU A 339 16.63 8.02 1.67
N GLY A 340 15.53 7.35 1.98
CA GLY A 340 15.47 6.22 2.90
C GLY A 340 15.78 4.86 2.28
N GLN A 341 15.78 4.73 0.93
CA GLN A 341 15.83 3.43 0.22
C GLN A 341 17.05 2.58 0.57
N LEU A 342 18.25 3.16 0.60
CA LEU A 342 19.44 2.42 0.94
C LEU A 342 19.43 1.92 2.40
N ARG A 343 18.85 2.72 3.32
CA ARG A 343 18.68 2.30 4.71
C ARG A 343 17.64 1.20 4.81
N PHE A 344 16.57 1.28 4.02
CA PHE A 344 15.56 0.22 3.94
C PHE A 344 16.15 -1.08 3.38
N TYR A 345 16.97 -1.01 2.33
CA TYR A 345 17.71 -2.16 1.81
C TYR A 345 18.51 -2.86 2.92
N ARG A 346 19.35 -2.11 3.66
CA ARG A 346 20.16 -2.64 4.76
C ARG A 346 19.30 -3.21 5.89
N HIS A 347 18.16 -2.58 6.16
CA HIS A 347 17.20 -3.05 7.15
C HIS A 347 16.62 -4.43 6.77
N VAL A 348 16.17 -4.58 5.54
CA VAL A 348 15.65 -5.85 4.99
C VAL A 348 16.74 -6.92 5.00
N ASP A 349 17.93 -6.59 4.55
CA ASP A 349 19.06 -7.51 4.49
C ASP A 349 19.43 -8.02 5.89
N THR A 350 19.57 -7.12 6.85
CA THR A 350 19.85 -7.48 8.26
C THR A 350 18.73 -8.34 8.86
N PHE A 351 17.48 -8.04 8.54
CA PHE A 351 16.35 -8.85 9.00
C PHE A 351 16.43 -10.29 8.49
N TYR A 352 16.66 -10.47 7.19
CA TYR A 352 16.75 -11.82 6.60
C TYR A 352 18.02 -12.57 7.02
N ALA A 353 19.14 -11.89 7.18
CA ALA A 353 20.36 -12.50 7.71
C ALA A 353 20.12 -13.12 9.10
N ARG A 354 19.45 -12.38 9.98
CA ARG A 354 19.05 -12.89 11.31
C ARG A 354 18.03 -14.03 11.24
N LEU A 355 17.09 -13.96 10.31
CA LEU A 355 16.09 -15.01 10.11
C LEU A 355 16.75 -16.32 9.67
N LEU A 356 17.62 -16.27 8.64
CA LEU A 356 18.32 -17.41 8.10
C LEU A 356 19.25 -18.06 9.13
N ALA A 357 20.04 -17.26 9.86
CA ALA A 357 20.92 -17.77 10.92
C ALA A 357 20.15 -18.49 12.03
N ARG A 358 18.95 -18.03 12.39
CA ARG A 358 18.09 -18.74 13.36
C ARG A 358 17.60 -20.08 12.81
N MET A 359 17.21 -20.12 11.54
CA MET A 359 16.75 -21.37 10.92
C MET A 359 17.86 -22.40 10.84
N GLU A 360 19.08 -22.01 10.47
CA GLU A 360 20.25 -22.87 10.45
C GLU A 360 20.56 -23.45 11.86
N LYS A 361 20.51 -22.59 12.89
CA LYS A 361 20.70 -23.01 14.27
C LYS A 361 19.65 -24.05 14.72
N HIS A 362 18.38 -23.85 14.34
CA HIS A 362 17.33 -24.82 14.66
C HIS A 362 17.45 -26.11 13.87
N ALA A 363 17.91 -26.07 12.61
CA ALA A 363 18.15 -27.25 11.80
C ALA A 363 19.35 -28.12 12.34
N LEU A 364 20.33 -27.48 12.99
CA LEU A 364 21.50 -28.14 13.58
C LEU A 364 21.25 -28.64 15.01
N GLN A 365 20.13 -28.33 15.67
CA GLN A 365 19.75 -28.95 16.94
C GLN A 365 19.00 -30.24 16.64
N PRO A 366 19.64 -31.45 16.84
CA PRO A 366 18.90 -32.68 16.74
C PRO A 366 17.81 -32.69 17.80
N SER A 367 16.63 -33.18 17.43
CA SER A 367 15.52 -33.41 18.35
C SER A 367 15.99 -34.26 19.52
N LEU A 368 16.33 -33.65 20.63
CA LEU A 368 16.54 -34.32 21.92
C LEU A 368 15.20 -34.79 22.54
N ILE A 369 14.21 -35.09 21.72
CA ILE A 369 12.94 -35.69 22.12
C ILE A 369 12.83 -37.04 21.41
N GLY A 370 13.42 -38.03 21.99
CA GLY A 370 13.32 -39.40 21.47
C GLY A 370 14.21 -40.41 22.13
N GLN A 371 14.41 -40.34 23.45
CA GLN A 371 14.88 -41.45 24.27
C GLN A 371 14.42 -41.25 25.71
N GLU A 372 13.14 -41.49 25.97
CA GLU A 372 12.73 -42.08 27.28
C GLU A 372 11.55 -43.00 26.99
N HIS A 373 11.70 -44.22 27.47
CA HIS A 373 10.92 -45.46 27.32
C HIS A 373 9.49 -45.36 27.78
#